data_d80aed3b36132ffbb951bc254b15809c
#
_entry.id   d80aed3b36132ffbb951bc254b15809c
#
_cell.length_a   1.000
_cell.length_b   1.000
_cell.length_c   1.000
_cell.angle_alpha   90.00
_cell.angle_beta   90.00
_cell.angle_gamma   90.00
#
_symmetry.space_group_name_H-M   'P 1'
#
loop_
_entity.id
_entity.type
_entity.pdbx_description
1 polymer ?
#
loop_
_entity_poly.entity_id
_entity_poly.type
_entity_poly.pdbx_seq_one_letter_code
_entity_poly.pdbx_strand_id
1 'polypeptide(L)'
;MQKLPILFATALLASAMTTKAQLKKNQPSIQTQENRIPYLPKQNYDQSRPHIQVVFALDATGSMSGLIKAAKEKIWSIAGSLSQTEQAPKIEIGLLFYRDKGDDFVTRTVMMQEDLDKVYEKLMDIQAGGGGDEPESVNLALNEAINHFAWSQNPNTYKTVFLVGDCPPHMDYREIQYPASCIRANEKDITINTILMGNNREAERIWKSIAAKTNGSFTKVGMDVNDITVNTPYDQQISDISDQLDELRYSYGNKDERIRYEEKKMASRKITSGSAVSTKAQRAEYNATAAGKSGYTGSKELLNDVAEGKVKASALKQEELPEELKNLRGKELEIAVQRKIVQRDSLNKKMILLSRKRQEFIDADLNKRDQSEVENSFNYKVYDNVKKQAAKKNIKLKEKAKF
;
A
#
# COMPACT_ATOMS: atom_id res chain seq x y z
N MET A 1 73.94 -28.01 57.34
CA MET A 1 74.00 -27.42 58.68
C MET A 1 73.52 -26.00 58.62
N GLN A 2 72.62 -25.63 59.53
CA GLN A 2 72.16 -24.33 59.99
C GLN A 2 71.07 -23.67 59.18
N LYS A 3 69.88 -23.82 59.63
CA LYS A 3 69.06 -23.10 60.66
C LYS A 3 68.35 -21.87 60.11
N LEU A 4 67.03 -22.08 60.03
CA LEU A 4 65.94 -21.07 60.02
C LEU A 4 66.15 -20.00 61.13
N PRO A 5 65.57 -18.81 61.02
CA PRO A 5 64.27 -18.64 61.67
C PRO A 5 63.20 -17.84 60.94
N ILE A 6 61.99 -18.25 61.24
CA ILE A 6 60.70 -17.61 61.25
C ILE A 6 60.72 -16.17 61.74
N LEU A 7 60.05 -15.22 61.09
CA LEU A 7 59.23 -14.17 61.76
C LEU A 7 58.35 -13.36 60.81
N PHE A 8 57.07 -13.35 61.18
CA PHE A 8 56.03 -12.36 61.02
C PHE A 8 55.28 -12.24 59.66
N ALA A 9 54.22 -12.98 59.66
CA ALA A 9 53.01 -12.62 58.99
C ALA A 9 52.23 -11.61 59.84
N THR A 10 51.97 -10.42 59.35
CA THR A 10 50.82 -9.55 59.67
C THR A 10 51.04 -8.21 58.97
N ALA A 11 50.40 -8.00 57.83
CA ALA A 11 49.95 -6.75 57.25
C ALA A 11 49.63 -6.88 55.75
N LEU A 12 48.62 -7.65 55.42
CA LEU A 12 48.09 -7.65 54.04
C LEU A 12 46.60 -7.99 54.03
N LEU A 13 45.81 -7.21 54.77
CA LEU A 13 44.33 -7.37 54.78
C LEU A 13 43.57 -6.03 54.72
N ALA A 14 44.22 -4.94 54.31
CA ALA A 14 43.54 -3.63 54.20
C ALA A 14 43.53 -3.00 52.80
N SER A 15 44.06 -3.65 51.72
CA SER A 15 44.09 -3.04 50.37
C SER A 15 43.16 -3.69 49.35
N ALA A 16 42.38 -4.72 49.76
CA ALA A 16 41.48 -5.44 48.84
C ALA A 16 40.02 -4.91 48.79
N MET A 17 39.67 -3.94 49.64
CA MET A 17 38.32 -3.41 49.67
C MET A 17 38.09 -2.06 48.91
N THR A 18 39.15 -1.38 48.50
CA THR A 18 39.04 -0.10 47.80
C THR A 18 39.02 -0.24 46.27
N THR A 19 39.42 -1.35 45.71
CA THR A 19 39.45 -1.57 44.26
C THR A 19 38.10 -2.08 43.66
N LYS A 20 37.19 -2.57 44.49
CA LYS A 20 35.83 -2.97 43.99
C LYS A 20 34.83 -1.84 43.84
N ALA A 21 35.12 -0.68 44.44
CA ALA A 21 34.21 0.49 44.34
C ALA A 21 34.48 1.38 43.16
N GLN A 22 35.66 1.33 42.55
CA GLN A 22 35.99 2.19 41.38
C GLN A 22 35.77 1.54 40.01
N LEU A 23 35.58 0.23 39.95
CA LEU A 23 35.27 -0.49 38.69
C LEU A 23 33.80 -0.49 38.28
N LYS A 24 32.93 0.13 39.09
CA LYS A 24 31.49 0.27 38.75
C LYS A 24 31.07 1.56 38.09
N LYS A 25 32.01 2.48 37.82
CA LYS A 25 31.68 3.83 37.32
C LYS A 25 31.90 4.08 35.82
N ASN A 26 32.39 3.10 35.05
CA ASN A 26 32.63 3.27 33.62
C ASN A 26 32.11 2.09 32.78
N GLN A 27 30.91 1.59 33.10
CA GLN A 27 30.15 0.86 32.06
C GLN A 27 29.30 1.92 31.36
N PRO A 28 29.39 2.05 30.00
CA PRO A 28 28.43 2.84 29.26
C PRO A 28 27.07 2.20 29.47
N SER A 29 26.14 2.94 30.05
CA SER A 29 24.74 2.56 30.07
C SER A 29 24.32 2.41 28.60
N ILE A 30 24.16 1.16 28.16
CA ILE A 30 23.39 0.86 26.96
C ILE A 30 21.98 1.37 27.28
N GLN A 31 21.69 2.59 26.88
CA GLN A 31 20.31 3.04 26.73
C GLN A 31 19.72 2.14 25.62
N THR A 32 19.07 1.08 26.05
CA THR A 32 18.06 0.44 25.20
C THR A 32 17.06 1.54 24.89
N GLN A 33 17.18 2.13 23.70
CA GLN A 33 16.05 2.84 23.11
C GLN A 33 14.96 1.76 22.97
N GLU A 34 14.06 1.74 23.95
CA GLU A 34 12.76 1.13 23.75
C GLU A 34 12.17 1.86 22.51
N ASN A 35 12.19 1.19 21.37
CA ASN A 35 11.40 1.57 20.22
C ASN A 35 9.95 1.53 20.68
N ARG A 36 9.47 2.63 21.23
CA ARG A 36 8.04 2.83 21.49
C ARG A 36 7.39 2.80 20.12
N ILE A 37 6.79 1.66 19.80
CA ILE A 37 5.84 1.56 18.70
C ILE A 37 4.87 2.72 18.90
N PRO A 38 4.73 3.65 17.94
CA PRO A 38 3.81 4.75 18.09
C PRO A 38 2.43 4.16 18.40
N TYR A 39 1.80 4.59 19.49
CA TYR A 39 0.41 4.25 19.79
C TYR A 39 -0.45 4.82 18.66
N LEU A 40 -0.79 3.97 17.71
CA LEU A 40 -1.75 4.32 16.67
C LEU A 40 -3.12 4.42 17.36
N PRO A 41 -3.81 5.55 17.29
CA PRO A 41 -5.13 5.69 17.89
C PRO A 41 -6.03 4.60 17.32
N LYS A 42 -6.84 3.96 18.20
CA LYS A 42 -7.89 3.01 17.79
C LYS A 42 -8.78 3.73 16.78
N GLN A 43 -8.60 3.41 15.50
CA GLN A 43 -9.53 3.87 14.49
C GLN A 43 -10.86 3.18 14.75
N ASN A 44 -11.92 3.95 14.96
CA ASN A 44 -13.28 3.44 14.96
C ASN A 44 -13.59 3.02 13.52
N TYR A 45 -13.34 1.76 13.22
CA TYR A 45 -13.73 1.19 11.93
C TYR A 45 -15.26 1.10 11.88
N ASP A 46 -15.84 1.59 10.82
CA ASP A 46 -17.24 1.29 10.51
C ASP A 46 -17.35 -0.23 10.31
N GLN A 47 -17.84 -0.93 11.34
CA GLN A 47 -17.94 -2.38 11.32
C GLN A 47 -19.01 -2.89 10.34
N SER A 48 -19.82 -2.00 9.77
CA SER A 48 -20.87 -2.33 8.80
C SER A 48 -20.30 -2.53 7.38
N ARG A 49 -19.07 -2.02 7.08
CA ARG A 49 -18.47 -2.11 5.75
C ARG A 49 -17.43 -3.24 5.68
N PRO A 50 -17.42 -4.04 4.58
CA PRO A 50 -16.33 -4.97 4.32
C PRO A 50 -14.98 -4.24 4.34
N HIS A 51 -13.95 -4.84 4.95
CA HIS A 51 -12.63 -4.24 5.04
C HIS A 51 -11.58 -5.15 4.43
N ILE A 52 -10.81 -4.63 3.48
CA ILE A 52 -9.77 -5.34 2.74
C ILE A 52 -8.47 -4.58 2.92
N GLN A 53 -7.46 -5.25 3.45
CA GLN A 53 -6.10 -4.74 3.58
C GLN A 53 -5.13 -5.60 2.76
N VAL A 54 -4.40 -4.97 1.85
CA VAL A 54 -3.44 -5.62 0.97
C VAL A 54 -2.09 -4.94 1.08
N VAL A 55 -1.04 -5.71 1.29
CA VAL A 55 0.35 -5.26 1.15
C VAL A 55 0.99 -6.01 -0.01
N PHE A 56 1.57 -5.29 -0.94
CA PHE A 56 2.42 -5.85 -1.97
C PHE A 56 3.89 -5.70 -1.54
N ALA A 57 4.55 -6.82 -1.27
CA ALA A 57 5.99 -6.91 -1.04
C ALA A 57 6.64 -7.27 -2.39
N LEU A 58 7.21 -6.27 -3.04
CA LEU A 58 7.70 -6.33 -4.42
C LEU A 58 9.21 -6.29 -4.43
N ASP A 59 9.80 -7.25 -5.09
CA ASP A 59 11.20 -7.21 -5.47
C ASP A 59 11.44 -6.04 -6.42
N ALA A 60 12.42 -5.21 -6.10
CA ALA A 60 12.80 -4.03 -6.86
C ALA A 60 14.26 -4.12 -7.37
N THR A 61 14.83 -5.33 -7.45
CA THR A 61 16.13 -5.58 -8.07
C THR A 61 16.08 -5.38 -9.58
N GLY A 62 17.23 -5.33 -10.23
CA GLY A 62 17.34 -5.03 -11.66
C GLY A 62 16.59 -6.01 -12.56
N SER A 63 16.57 -7.31 -12.20
CA SER A 63 15.81 -8.38 -12.89
C SER A 63 14.31 -8.10 -12.91
N MET A 64 13.78 -7.35 -11.92
CA MET A 64 12.35 -7.10 -11.72
C MET A 64 11.82 -5.84 -12.40
N SER A 65 12.52 -5.26 -13.38
CA SER A 65 12.07 -4.04 -14.10
C SER A 65 10.67 -4.21 -14.73
N GLY A 66 10.38 -5.37 -15.30
CA GLY A 66 9.07 -5.73 -15.84
C GLY A 66 7.98 -5.77 -14.77
N LEU A 67 8.27 -6.31 -13.58
CA LEU A 67 7.34 -6.34 -12.45
C LEU A 67 6.99 -4.93 -11.95
N ILE A 68 7.97 -4.08 -11.75
CA ILE A 68 7.74 -2.69 -11.30
C ILE A 68 6.91 -1.92 -12.32
N LYS A 69 7.15 -2.12 -13.62
CA LYS A 69 6.31 -1.58 -14.69
C LYS A 69 4.88 -2.10 -14.61
N ALA A 70 4.70 -3.42 -14.50
CA ALA A 70 3.37 -4.03 -14.38
C ALA A 70 2.63 -3.54 -13.13
N ALA A 71 3.29 -3.40 -11.98
CA ALA A 71 2.69 -2.85 -10.77
C ALA A 71 2.15 -1.42 -10.99
N LYS A 72 2.93 -0.56 -11.67
CA LYS A 72 2.50 0.81 -12.04
C LYS A 72 1.30 0.83 -12.97
N GLU A 73 1.19 -0.14 -13.87
CA GLU A 73 0.07 -0.22 -14.83
C GLU A 73 -1.19 -0.82 -14.22
N LYS A 74 -1.06 -1.69 -13.19
CA LYS A 74 -2.14 -2.58 -12.76
C LYS A 74 -2.74 -2.30 -11.39
N ILE A 75 -2.10 -1.48 -10.56
CA ILE A 75 -2.61 -1.24 -9.19
C ILE A 75 -4.05 -0.72 -9.20
N TRP A 76 -4.42 0.10 -10.19
CA TRP A 76 -5.76 0.67 -10.30
C TRP A 76 -6.81 -0.35 -10.74
N SER A 77 -6.47 -1.24 -11.66
CA SER A 77 -7.37 -2.32 -12.07
C SER A 77 -7.55 -3.37 -10.98
N ILE A 78 -6.49 -3.64 -10.20
CA ILE A 78 -6.56 -4.49 -9.00
C ILE A 78 -7.51 -3.84 -7.98
N ALA A 79 -7.28 -2.57 -7.62
CA ALA A 79 -8.15 -1.85 -6.68
C ALA A 79 -9.60 -1.77 -7.20
N GLY A 80 -9.78 -1.52 -8.51
CA GLY A 80 -11.07 -1.55 -9.18
C GLY A 80 -11.77 -2.90 -9.08
N SER A 81 -11.03 -4.01 -9.21
CA SER A 81 -11.55 -5.36 -9.02
C SER A 81 -11.99 -5.60 -7.57
N LEU A 82 -11.16 -5.19 -6.60
CA LEU A 82 -11.47 -5.33 -5.17
C LEU A 82 -12.66 -4.48 -4.74
N SER A 83 -12.94 -3.37 -5.44
CA SER A 83 -14.10 -2.50 -5.15
C SER A 83 -15.45 -3.10 -5.56
N GLN A 84 -15.46 -4.21 -6.32
CA GLN A 84 -16.65 -4.84 -6.86
C GLN A 84 -17.32 -5.79 -5.87
N THR A 85 -17.85 -5.28 -4.79
CA THR A 85 -18.62 -6.02 -3.77
C THR A 85 -20.07 -5.52 -3.72
N GLU A 86 -20.96 -6.26 -3.05
CA GLU A 86 -22.36 -5.83 -2.85
C GLU A 86 -22.42 -4.55 -2.00
N GLN A 87 -21.61 -4.49 -0.94
CA GLN A 87 -21.42 -3.30 -0.12
C GLN A 87 -20.03 -2.74 -0.40
N ALA A 88 -19.94 -1.44 -0.65
CA ALA A 88 -18.66 -0.79 -0.94
C ALA A 88 -17.62 -1.05 0.18
N PRO A 89 -16.52 -1.75 -0.11
CA PRO A 89 -15.52 -2.08 0.90
C PRO A 89 -14.68 -0.86 1.26
N LYS A 90 -14.11 -0.87 2.47
CA LYS A 90 -12.92 -0.10 2.77
C LYS A 90 -11.72 -0.86 2.21
N ILE A 91 -10.94 -0.24 1.34
CA ILE A 91 -9.74 -0.84 0.75
C ILE A 91 -8.53 -0.02 1.17
N GLU A 92 -7.57 -0.68 1.80
CA GLU A 92 -6.27 -0.07 2.13
C GLU A 92 -5.18 -0.87 1.43
N ILE A 93 -4.33 -0.18 0.67
CA ILE A 93 -3.19 -0.77 -0.01
C ILE A 93 -1.91 -0.17 0.54
N GLY A 94 -0.94 -1.04 0.87
CA GLY A 94 0.42 -0.69 1.22
C GLY A 94 1.41 -1.33 0.27
N LEU A 95 2.60 -0.74 0.14
CA LEU A 95 3.69 -1.28 -0.68
C LEU A 95 4.93 -1.43 0.17
N LEU A 96 5.65 -2.51 -0.04
CA LEU A 96 6.98 -2.72 0.46
C LEU A 96 7.85 -3.14 -0.72
N PHE A 97 8.92 -2.41 -0.98
CA PHE A 97 9.91 -2.76 -1.98
C PHE A 97 11.12 -3.32 -1.27
N TYR A 98 11.70 -4.39 -1.81
CA TYR A 98 12.92 -4.96 -1.26
C TYR A 98 13.96 -5.19 -2.36
N ARG A 99 15.21 -5.19 -1.96
CA ARG A 99 16.41 -5.57 -2.72
C ARG A 99 17.32 -6.38 -1.81
N ASP A 100 18.63 -6.28 -1.98
CA ASP A 100 19.55 -6.89 -1.04
C ASP A 100 20.45 -5.91 -0.30
N LYS A 101 21.23 -6.41 0.67
CA LYS A 101 22.23 -5.64 1.41
C LYS A 101 23.34 -5.21 0.47
N GLY A 102 23.66 -3.91 0.52
CA GLY A 102 24.65 -3.31 -0.39
C GLY A 102 24.03 -2.52 -1.54
N ASP A 103 22.75 -2.70 -1.80
CA ASP A 103 21.98 -1.88 -2.74
C ASP A 103 21.66 -0.49 -2.16
N ASP A 104 21.09 0.41 -2.97
CA ASP A 104 20.65 1.76 -2.55
C ASP A 104 19.70 1.73 -1.35
N PHE A 105 18.95 0.65 -1.20
CA PHE A 105 18.10 0.36 -0.04
C PHE A 105 17.89 -1.16 0.06
N VAL A 106 17.72 -1.65 1.27
CA VAL A 106 17.30 -3.04 1.51
C VAL A 106 15.78 -3.15 1.45
N THR A 107 15.08 -2.24 2.15
CA THR A 107 13.61 -2.14 2.10
C THR A 107 13.18 -0.68 1.97
N ARG A 108 12.02 -0.47 1.33
CA ARG A 108 11.37 0.84 1.24
C ARG A 108 9.86 0.65 1.34
N THR A 109 9.23 1.31 2.33
CA THR A 109 7.83 1.07 2.68
C THR A 109 6.94 2.26 2.34
N VAL A 110 5.77 1.99 1.78
CA VAL A 110 4.65 2.92 1.62
C VAL A 110 3.50 2.41 2.49
N MET A 111 3.18 3.12 3.57
CA MET A 111 2.19 2.67 4.54
C MET A 111 0.81 2.49 3.92
N MET A 112 0.04 1.52 4.44
CA MET A 112 -1.34 1.27 4.00
C MET A 112 -2.22 2.50 4.17
N GLN A 113 -2.98 2.84 3.15
CA GLN A 113 -3.97 3.89 3.19
C GLN A 113 -5.04 3.71 2.11
N GLU A 114 -6.20 4.36 2.31
CA GLU A 114 -7.30 4.38 1.33
C GLU A 114 -7.02 5.33 0.16
N ASP A 115 -6.16 6.32 0.36
CA ASP A 115 -5.76 7.28 -0.67
C ASP A 115 -4.76 6.65 -1.64
N LEU A 116 -5.27 5.99 -2.67
CA LEU A 116 -4.42 5.31 -3.64
C LEU A 116 -3.61 6.27 -4.52
N ASP A 117 -3.99 7.54 -4.66
CA ASP A 117 -3.17 8.54 -5.34
C ASP A 117 -1.82 8.69 -4.63
N LYS A 118 -1.81 8.74 -3.29
CA LYS A 118 -0.57 8.81 -2.50
C LYS A 118 0.26 7.54 -2.59
N VAL A 119 -0.39 6.37 -2.59
CA VAL A 119 0.31 5.09 -2.76
C VAL A 119 0.96 5.04 -4.14
N TYR A 120 0.21 5.39 -5.17
CA TYR A 120 0.67 5.36 -6.56
C TYR A 120 1.76 6.40 -6.83
N GLU A 121 1.67 7.60 -6.27
CA GLU A 121 2.72 8.62 -6.34
C GLU A 121 4.09 8.06 -5.91
N LYS A 122 4.12 7.32 -4.80
CA LYS A 122 5.36 6.69 -4.30
C LYS A 122 5.81 5.52 -5.16
N LEU A 123 4.87 4.74 -5.70
CA LEU A 123 5.19 3.68 -6.66
C LEU A 123 5.84 4.23 -7.93
N MET A 124 5.40 5.40 -8.40
CA MET A 124 6.01 6.06 -9.58
C MET A 124 7.49 6.36 -9.39
N ASP A 125 7.94 6.65 -8.15
CA ASP A 125 9.34 6.96 -7.84
C ASP A 125 10.24 5.73 -7.78
N ILE A 126 9.67 4.53 -7.72
CA ILE A 126 10.45 3.30 -7.66
C ILE A 126 10.96 2.93 -9.06
N GLN A 127 12.26 2.66 -9.13
CA GLN A 127 12.92 2.09 -10.29
C GLN A 127 13.56 0.77 -9.88
N ALA A 128 13.52 -0.22 -10.75
CA ALA A 128 14.27 -1.46 -10.56
C ALA A 128 15.77 -1.17 -10.68
N GLY A 129 16.56 -1.75 -9.79
CA GLY A 129 18.01 -1.56 -9.80
C GLY A 129 18.68 -2.30 -8.64
N GLY A 130 20.00 -2.43 -8.66
CA GLY A 130 20.70 -3.31 -7.74
C GLY A 130 20.54 -4.78 -8.11
N GLY A 131 20.81 -5.68 -7.17
CA GLY A 131 20.83 -7.13 -7.39
C GLY A 131 22.06 -7.54 -8.20
N GLY A 132 23.16 -7.86 -7.52
CA GLY A 132 24.41 -8.34 -8.16
C GLY A 132 24.61 -9.84 -7.95
N ASP A 133 23.85 -10.41 -7.05
CA ASP A 133 23.91 -11.79 -6.61
C ASP A 133 22.52 -12.32 -6.22
N GLU A 134 22.45 -13.60 -5.97
CA GLU A 134 21.31 -14.31 -5.38
C GLU A 134 21.80 -14.98 -4.09
N PRO A 135 21.03 -15.02 -3.04
CA PRO A 135 19.62 -14.69 -2.80
C PRO A 135 19.34 -13.19 -2.54
N GLU A 136 18.06 -12.85 -2.18
CA GLU A 136 17.60 -11.49 -1.88
C GLU A 136 17.06 -11.35 -0.44
N SER A 137 16.84 -10.13 0.04
CA SER A 137 16.38 -9.85 1.41
C SER A 137 14.86 -10.10 1.62
N VAL A 138 14.36 -11.23 1.13
CA VAL A 138 12.95 -11.67 1.23
C VAL A 138 12.53 -11.85 2.69
N ASN A 139 13.41 -12.35 3.56
CA ASN A 139 13.11 -12.56 4.98
C ASN A 139 12.80 -11.27 5.70
N LEU A 140 13.62 -10.22 5.46
CA LEU A 140 13.40 -8.89 6.02
C LEU A 140 12.09 -8.31 5.50
N ALA A 141 11.86 -8.41 4.18
CA ALA A 141 10.63 -7.94 3.54
C ALA A 141 9.39 -8.57 4.15
N LEU A 142 9.37 -9.88 4.37
CA LEU A 142 8.26 -10.56 5.02
C LEU A 142 8.06 -10.11 6.47
N ASN A 143 9.14 -10.03 7.23
CA ASN A 143 9.05 -9.59 8.62
C ASN A 143 8.48 -8.17 8.73
N GLU A 144 8.92 -7.25 7.89
CA GLU A 144 8.41 -5.88 7.85
C GLU A 144 6.97 -5.81 7.34
N ALA A 145 6.62 -6.54 6.29
CA ALA A 145 5.25 -6.58 5.78
C ALA A 145 4.23 -7.02 6.85
N ILE A 146 4.63 -7.91 7.75
CA ILE A 146 3.77 -8.44 8.81
C ILE A 146 3.75 -7.51 10.03
N ASN A 147 4.87 -6.87 10.38
CA ASN A 147 5.02 -6.19 11.66
C ASN A 147 4.97 -4.66 11.59
N HIS A 148 5.34 -4.04 10.47
CA HIS A 148 5.42 -2.58 10.37
C HIS A 148 4.13 -1.92 9.84
N PHE A 149 3.23 -2.70 9.24
CA PHE A 149 1.95 -2.17 8.77
C PHE A 149 0.88 -2.19 9.86
N ALA A 150 -0.04 -1.22 9.80
CA ALA A 150 -1.16 -1.08 10.73
C ALA A 150 -2.30 -2.05 10.37
N TRP A 151 -2.08 -3.33 10.56
CA TRP A 151 -3.09 -4.36 10.33
C TRP A 151 -4.27 -4.23 11.29
N SER A 152 -5.47 -4.31 10.74
CA SER A 152 -6.72 -4.29 11.50
C SER A 152 -6.80 -5.45 12.50
N GLN A 153 -7.30 -5.14 13.70
CA GLN A 153 -7.59 -6.15 14.74
C GLN A 153 -9.01 -6.74 14.59
N ASN A 154 -9.83 -6.22 13.64
CA ASN A 154 -11.15 -6.75 13.37
C ASN A 154 -11.02 -8.12 12.66
N PRO A 155 -11.56 -9.22 13.23
CA PRO A 155 -11.46 -10.56 12.66
C PRO A 155 -12.17 -10.71 11.30
N ASN A 156 -13.11 -9.81 10.99
CA ASN A 156 -13.82 -9.79 9.71
C ASN A 156 -13.05 -9.03 8.60
N THR A 157 -11.89 -8.41 8.92
CA THR A 157 -11.04 -7.81 7.91
C THR A 157 -10.29 -8.91 7.15
N TYR A 158 -10.37 -8.88 5.83
CA TYR A 158 -9.49 -9.69 4.99
C TYR A 158 -8.12 -9.02 4.88
N LYS A 159 -7.08 -9.74 5.29
CA LYS A 159 -5.69 -9.26 5.37
C LYS A 159 -4.78 -10.15 4.54
N THR A 160 -4.05 -9.56 3.61
CA THR A 160 -3.14 -10.34 2.75
C THR A 160 -1.87 -9.59 2.39
N VAL A 161 -0.78 -10.36 2.29
CA VAL A 161 0.48 -9.94 1.67
C VAL A 161 0.63 -10.69 0.35
N PHE A 162 0.95 -9.97 -0.72
CA PHE A 162 1.45 -10.54 -1.96
C PHE A 162 2.97 -10.37 -1.99
N LEU A 163 3.70 -11.48 -1.83
CA LEU A 163 5.14 -11.52 -1.99
C LEU A 163 5.45 -11.82 -3.46
N VAL A 164 6.13 -10.91 -4.14
CA VAL A 164 6.44 -11.01 -5.58
C VAL A 164 7.92 -10.80 -5.83
N GLY A 165 8.58 -11.71 -6.53
CA GLY A 165 10.01 -11.65 -6.88
C GLY A 165 10.47 -12.94 -7.56
N ASP A 166 11.78 -13.09 -7.79
CA ASP A 166 12.36 -14.21 -8.56
C ASP A 166 13.38 -15.03 -7.75
N CYS A 167 13.89 -14.51 -6.63
CA CYS A 167 14.99 -15.10 -5.88
C CYS A 167 14.59 -15.71 -4.53
N PRO A 168 15.34 -16.68 -3.99
CA PRO A 168 15.14 -17.21 -2.65
C PRO A 168 15.56 -16.17 -1.59
N PRO A 169 15.11 -16.32 -0.32
CA PRO A 169 15.61 -15.52 0.78
C PRO A 169 17.03 -15.91 1.17
N HIS A 170 17.81 -14.97 1.67
CA HIS A 170 19.01 -15.23 2.40
C HIS A 170 18.71 -16.03 3.69
N MET A 171 19.23 -17.26 3.79
CA MET A 171 19.09 -18.09 4.99
C MET A 171 20.31 -17.99 5.93
N ASP A 172 21.37 -17.32 5.51
CA ASP A 172 22.63 -17.07 6.23
C ASP A 172 22.64 -15.76 7.01
N TYR A 173 21.74 -14.81 6.68
CA TYR A 173 21.62 -13.56 7.39
C TYR A 173 21.08 -13.75 8.82
N ARG A 174 21.66 -13.00 9.79
CA ARG A 174 21.18 -12.96 11.18
C ARG A 174 19.94 -12.09 11.32
N GLU A 175 18.83 -12.57 10.80
CA GLU A 175 17.54 -11.90 10.81
C GLU A 175 16.41 -12.90 11.06
N ILE A 176 15.18 -12.41 11.25
CA ILE A 176 14.01 -13.28 11.41
C ILE A 176 13.74 -13.98 10.09
N GLN A 177 13.87 -15.27 10.09
CA GLN A 177 13.69 -16.12 8.92
C GLN A 177 12.20 -16.32 8.59
N TYR A 178 11.87 -16.58 7.31
CA TYR A 178 10.49 -16.73 6.85
C TYR A 178 9.60 -17.70 7.65
N PRO A 179 10.10 -18.81 8.22
CA PRO A 179 9.22 -19.69 9.00
C PRO A 179 8.64 -19.00 10.24
N ALA A 180 9.45 -18.18 10.93
CA ALA A 180 8.98 -17.40 12.08
C ALA A 180 8.02 -16.27 11.63
N SER A 181 8.30 -15.63 10.50
CA SER A 181 7.39 -14.63 9.90
C SER A 181 6.03 -15.26 9.54
N CYS A 182 6.00 -16.48 8.99
CA CYS A 182 4.76 -17.20 8.72
C CYS A 182 3.94 -17.51 9.98
N ILE A 183 4.60 -17.86 11.10
CA ILE A 183 3.90 -18.05 12.39
C ILE A 183 3.23 -16.74 12.82
N ARG A 184 3.97 -15.62 12.79
CA ARG A 184 3.43 -14.30 13.14
C ARG A 184 2.30 -13.83 12.20
N ALA A 185 2.38 -14.18 10.91
CA ALA A 185 1.30 -13.90 9.95
C ALA A 185 0.01 -14.62 10.36
N ASN A 186 0.09 -15.90 10.72
CA ASN A 186 -1.07 -16.66 11.20
C ASN A 186 -1.64 -16.10 12.51
N GLU A 187 -0.80 -15.69 13.47
CA GLU A 187 -1.24 -15.04 14.72
C GLU A 187 -2.03 -13.74 14.46
N LYS A 188 -1.67 -13.03 13.41
CA LYS A 188 -2.35 -11.80 12.98
C LYS A 188 -3.47 -12.05 11.96
N ASP A 189 -3.74 -13.30 11.59
CA ASP A 189 -4.69 -13.69 10.57
C ASP A 189 -4.40 -13.03 9.20
N ILE A 190 -3.12 -13.01 8.82
CA ILE A 190 -2.62 -12.49 7.55
C ILE A 190 -2.28 -13.66 6.64
N THR A 191 -2.89 -13.71 5.46
CA THR A 191 -2.56 -14.67 4.40
C THR A 191 -1.41 -14.15 3.55
N ILE A 192 -0.39 -14.97 3.29
CA ILE A 192 0.70 -14.61 2.38
C ILE A 192 0.54 -15.38 1.07
N ASN A 193 0.20 -14.67 0.00
CA ASN A 193 0.21 -15.20 -1.36
C ASN A 193 1.57 -14.94 -1.99
N THR A 194 2.12 -15.92 -2.67
CA THR A 194 3.44 -15.80 -3.30
C THR A 194 3.34 -15.91 -4.82
N ILE A 195 3.97 -14.98 -5.52
CA ILE A 195 4.04 -14.94 -6.98
C ILE A 195 5.51 -14.97 -7.40
N LEU A 196 5.96 -16.14 -7.81
CA LEU A 196 7.33 -16.35 -8.29
C LEU A 196 7.43 -15.94 -9.76
N MET A 197 8.36 -15.04 -10.03
CA MET A 197 8.76 -14.67 -11.40
C MET A 197 9.87 -15.61 -11.87
N GLY A 198 9.78 -16.09 -13.10
CA GLY A 198 10.83 -16.94 -13.68
C GLY A 198 10.85 -18.39 -13.16
N ASN A 199 12.05 -19.00 -13.11
CA ASN A 199 12.21 -20.46 -12.98
C ASN A 199 13.21 -20.90 -11.89
N ASN A 200 13.54 -20.06 -10.90
CA ASN A 200 14.44 -20.43 -9.83
C ASN A 200 13.83 -21.57 -8.97
N ARG A 201 14.47 -22.74 -8.96
CA ARG A 201 13.94 -23.94 -8.28
C ARG A 201 13.97 -23.84 -6.76
N GLU A 202 14.97 -23.17 -6.20
CA GLU A 202 15.09 -22.98 -4.75
C GLU A 202 14.04 -21.99 -4.28
N ALA A 203 13.89 -20.86 -4.95
CA ALA A 203 12.82 -19.92 -4.70
C ALA A 203 11.46 -20.60 -4.79
N GLU A 204 11.19 -21.40 -5.82
CA GLU A 204 9.93 -22.12 -5.97
C GLU A 204 9.59 -22.98 -4.76
N ARG A 205 10.57 -23.75 -4.24
CA ARG A 205 10.39 -24.61 -3.06
C ARG A 205 10.04 -23.77 -1.82
N ILE A 206 10.78 -22.68 -1.58
CA ILE A 206 10.59 -21.83 -0.42
C ILE A 206 9.28 -21.05 -0.51
N TRP A 207 8.96 -20.48 -1.65
CA TRP A 207 7.76 -19.69 -1.86
C TRP A 207 6.48 -20.53 -1.75
N LYS A 208 6.49 -21.78 -2.25
CA LYS A 208 5.44 -22.77 -1.98
C LYS A 208 5.29 -23.03 -0.49
N SER A 209 6.41 -23.15 0.25
CA SER A 209 6.39 -23.34 1.70
C SER A 209 5.79 -22.14 2.44
N ILE A 210 6.15 -20.90 2.06
CA ILE A 210 5.59 -19.66 2.64
C ILE A 210 4.07 -19.61 2.46
N ALA A 211 3.62 -19.80 1.22
CA ALA A 211 2.19 -19.79 0.90
C ALA A 211 1.43 -20.87 1.69
N ALA A 212 1.90 -22.11 1.67
CA ALA A 212 1.27 -23.23 2.37
C ALA A 212 1.18 -23.00 3.89
N LYS A 213 2.23 -22.42 4.51
CA LYS A 213 2.27 -22.14 5.96
C LYS A 213 1.28 -21.05 6.41
N THR A 214 0.77 -20.24 5.49
CA THR A 214 -0.10 -19.09 5.79
C THR A 214 -1.46 -19.17 5.09
N ASN A 215 -1.86 -20.37 4.66
CA ASN A 215 -3.10 -20.61 3.91
C ASN A 215 -3.22 -19.75 2.62
N GLY A 216 -2.09 -19.33 2.08
CA GLY A 216 -1.98 -18.58 0.85
C GLY A 216 -1.89 -19.45 -0.40
N SER A 217 -1.81 -18.80 -1.54
CA SER A 217 -1.65 -19.42 -2.86
C SER A 217 -0.24 -19.17 -3.39
N PHE A 218 0.34 -20.18 -4.02
CA PHE A 218 1.55 -20.03 -4.82
C PHE A 218 1.17 -19.90 -6.29
N THR A 219 1.75 -18.92 -6.97
CA THR A 219 1.60 -18.72 -8.41
C THR A 219 2.98 -18.55 -9.03
N LYS A 220 3.17 -19.09 -10.23
CA LYS A 220 4.38 -18.92 -11.02
C LYS A 220 4.04 -18.17 -12.30
N VAL A 221 4.84 -17.16 -12.64
CA VAL A 221 4.68 -16.31 -13.83
C VAL A 221 6.01 -16.22 -14.57
N GLY A 222 5.98 -16.06 -15.90
CA GLY A 222 7.20 -15.81 -16.67
C GLY A 222 7.85 -14.47 -16.32
N MET A 223 9.15 -14.31 -16.62
CA MET A 223 9.86 -13.04 -16.43
C MET A 223 9.28 -11.92 -17.29
N ASP A 224 8.85 -12.26 -18.50
CA ASP A 224 8.10 -11.34 -19.37
C ASP A 224 6.65 -11.29 -18.88
N VAL A 225 6.37 -10.35 -17.98
CA VAL A 225 4.99 -10.07 -17.57
C VAL A 225 4.29 -9.39 -18.74
N ASN A 226 3.95 -10.17 -19.76
CA ASN A 226 3.01 -9.76 -20.80
C ASN A 226 1.61 -9.72 -20.16
N ASP A 227 1.42 -8.74 -19.28
CA ASP A 227 0.14 -8.57 -18.65
C ASP A 227 -0.83 -7.92 -19.63
N ILE A 228 -2.08 -8.41 -19.62
CA ILE A 228 -3.09 -7.95 -20.55
C ILE A 228 -3.39 -6.49 -20.31
N THR A 229 -3.04 -5.63 -21.25
CA THR A 229 -3.43 -4.23 -21.29
C THR A 229 -4.35 -4.02 -22.49
N VAL A 230 -5.56 -3.55 -22.24
CA VAL A 230 -6.53 -3.22 -23.29
C VAL A 230 -6.66 -1.71 -23.37
N ASN A 231 -6.14 -1.12 -24.44
CA ASN A 231 -6.38 0.29 -24.74
C ASN A 231 -7.73 0.45 -25.43
N THR A 232 -8.52 1.39 -24.99
CA THR A 232 -9.88 1.59 -25.51
C THR A 232 -10.04 2.97 -26.14
N PRO A 233 -10.97 3.16 -27.08
CA PRO A 233 -11.26 4.47 -27.67
C PRO A 233 -11.86 5.48 -26.67
N TYR A 234 -12.18 5.04 -25.45
CA TYR A 234 -12.77 5.85 -24.39
C TYR A 234 -11.73 6.38 -23.40
N ASP A 235 -10.52 5.83 -23.37
CA ASP A 235 -9.50 6.14 -22.35
C ASP A 235 -9.16 7.63 -22.31
N GLN A 236 -8.98 8.26 -23.46
CA GLN A 236 -8.67 9.70 -23.52
C GLN A 236 -9.79 10.56 -22.94
N GLN A 237 -11.04 10.29 -23.31
CA GLN A 237 -12.19 11.06 -22.81
C GLN A 237 -12.36 10.88 -21.29
N ILE A 238 -12.13 9.67 -20.77
CA ILE A 238 -12.16 9.39 -19.33
C ILE A 238 -11.04 10.12 -18.62
N SER A 239 -9.81 10.11 -19.16
CA SER A 239 -8.68 10.87 -18.65
C SER A 239 -8.98 12.36 -18.56
N ASP A 240 -9.50 12.96 -19.63
CA ASP A 240 -9.84 14.39 -19.69
C ASP A 240 -10.91 14.78 -18.66
N ILE A 241 -11.91 13.92 -18.44
CA ILE A 241 -12.91 14.12 -17.39
C ILE A 241 -12.29 13.99 -16.00
N SER A 242 -11.37 13.03 -15.80
CA SER A 242 -10.65 12.89 -14.54
C SER A 242 -9.87 14.15 -14.19
N ASP A 243 -9.18 14.74 -15.15
CA ASP A 243 -8.44 15.99 -14.97
C ASP A 243 -9.38 17.15 -14.57
N GLN A 244 -10.54 17.26 -15.23
CA GLN A 244 -11.57 18.26 -14.88
C GLN A 244 -12.14 18.02 -13.47
N LEU A 245 -12.34 16.77 -13.07
CA LEU A 245 -12.79 16.42 -11.71
C LEU A 245 -11.72 16.73 -10.65
N ASP A 246 -10.43 16.53 -10.96
CA ASP A 246 -9.33 16.90 -10.09
C ASP A 246 -9.26 18.41 -9.85
N GLU A 247 -9.55 19.24 -10.87
CA GLU A 247 -9.65 20.70 -10.74
C GLU A 247 -10.85 21.15 -9.89
N LEU A 248 -11.92 20.36 -9.83
CA LEU A 248 -13.10 20.64 -9.01
C LEU A 248 -13.00 20.17 -7.57
N ARG A 249 -11.81 19.84 -7.08
CA ARG A 249 -11.57 19.52 -5.67
C ARG A 249 -11.11 20.77 -4.92
N TYR A 250 -11.92 21.22 -3.97
CA TYR A 250 -11.71 22.44 -3.20
C TYR A 250 -11.52 22.13 -1.72
N SER A 251 -10.33 22.36 -1.20
CA SER A 251 -10.06 22.27 0.22
C SER A 251 -10.66 23.44 0.99
N TYR A 252 -11.16 23.17 2.20
CA TYR A 252 -11.56 24.22 3.13
C TYR A 252 -11.07 23.89 4.54
N GLY A 253 -11.13 24.89 5.46
CA GLY A 253 -10.73 24.74 6.85
C GLY A 253 -9.47 25.55 7.21
N ASN A 254 -8.82 25.18 8.32
CA ASN A 254 -7.62 25.87 8.78
C ASN A 254 -6.42 25.66 7.83
N LYS A 255 -5.33 26.40 8.08
CA LYS A 255 -4.14 26.37 7.22
C LYS A 255 -3.56 24.97 7.06
N ASP A 256 -3.45 24.20 8.16
CA ASP A 256 -2.83 22.87 8.13
C ASP A 256 -3.71 21.85 7.39
N GLU A 257 -5.04 21.95 7.52
CA GLU A 257 -5.98 21.11 6.77
C GLU A 257 -5.87 21.36 5.27
N ARG A 258 -5.76 22.62 4.87
CA ARG A 258 -5.58 23.00 3.45
C ARG A 258 -4.23 22.58 2.89
N ILE A 259 -3.13 22.71 3.67
CA ILE A 259 -1.80 22.22 3.25
C ILE A 259 -1.86 20.71 2.97
N ARG A 260 -2.39 19.91 3.90
CA ARG A 260 -2.53 18.45 3.70
C ARG A 260 -3.37 18.11 2.46
N TYR A 261 -4.37 18.92 2.17
CA TYR A 261 -5.20 18.72 0.98
C TYR A 261 -4.46 19.08 -0.32
N GLU A 262 -3.66 20.14 -0.30
CA GLU A 262 -2.83 20.50 -1.47
C GLU A 262 -1.76 19.42 -1.75
N GLU A 263 -1.16 18.81 -0.73
CA GLU A 263 -0.28 17.65 -0.91
C GLU A 263 -1.00 16.50 -1.65
N LYS A 264 -2.26 16.25 -1.30
CA LYS A 264 -3.10 15.26 -1.99
C LYS A 264 -3.34 15.64 -3.46
N LYS A 265 -3.62 16.91 -3.76
CA LYS A 265 -3.78 17.41 -5.13
C LYS A 265 -2.47 17.30 -5.92
N MET A 266 -1.32 17.53 -5.28
CA MET A 266 0.00 17.37 -5.91
C MET A 266 0.25 15.92 -6.33
N ALA A 267 -0.09 14.94 -5.50
CA ALA A 267 -0.01 13.53 -5.86
C ALA A 267 -0.84 13.23 -7.12
N SER A 268 -2.09 13.71 -7.17
CA SER A 268 -2.94 13.55 -8.37
C SER A 268 -2.34 14.19 -9.61
N ARG A 269 -1.79 15.41 -9.52
CA ARG A 269 -1.13 16.11 -10.66
C ARG A 269 0.09 15.33 -11.16
N LYS A 270 0.89 14.76 -10.27
CA LYS A 270 2.04 13.91 -10.65
C LYS A 270 1.58 12.68 -11.44
N ILE A 271 0.50 12.04 -11.01
CA ILE A 271 -0.10 10.91 -11.71
C ILE A 271 -0.57 11.33 -13.10
N THR A 272 -1.32 12.43 -13.18
CA THR A 272 -1.85 12.96 -14.44
C THR A 272 -0.74 13.28 -15.45
N SER A 273 0.38 13.83 -15.00
CA SER A 273 1.50 14.19 -15.90
C SER A 273 2.39 12.99 -16.29
N GLY A 274 2.47 11.96 -15.47
CA GLY A 274 3.46 10.88 -15.61
C GLY A 274 2.92 9.50 -16.00
N SER A 275 1.57 9.30 -16.08
CA SER A 275 0.99 7.99 -16.36
C SER A 275 0.43 7.87 -17.78
N ALA A 276 0.38 6.63 -18.28
CA ALA A 276 -0.29 6.32 -19.53
C ALA A 276 -1.80 6.63 -19.46
N VAL A 277 -2.42 6.95 -20.60
CA VAL A 277 -3.83 7.32 -20.68
C VAL A 277 -4.75 6.22 -20.15
N SER A 278 -4.45 4.96 -20.45
CA SER A 278 -5.19 3.80 -19.91
C SER A 278 -5.11 3.70 -18.38
N THR A 279 -3.94 3.98 -17.80
CA THR A 279 -3.75 4.01 -16.34
C THR A 279 -4.57 5.14 -15.68
N LYS A 280 -4.60 6.32 -16.31
CA LYS A 280 -5.44 7.45 -15.85
C LYS A 280 -6.94 7.09 -15.92
N ALA A 281 -7.36 6.40 -16.98
CA ALA A 281 -8.72 5.93 -17.12
C ALA A 281 -9.08 4.93 -16.00
N GLN A 282 -8.23 3.96 -15.69
CA GLN A 282 -8.42 3.02 -14.59
C GLN A 282 -8.49 3.73 -13.22
N ARG A 283 -7.61 4.72 -12.99
CA ARG A 283 -7.66 5.56 -11.78
C ARG A 283 -9.01 6.27 -11.65
N ALA A 284 -9.46 6.90 -12.74
CA ALA A 284 -10.73 7.61 -12.77
C ALA A 284 -11.92 6.68 -12.48
N GLU A 285 -11.93 5.49 -13.06
CA GLU A 285 -12.94 4.47 -12.80
C GLU A 285 -12.95 4.02 -11.34
N TYR A 286 -11.78 3.77 -10.76
CA TYR A 286 -11.68 3.42 -9.34
C TYR A 286 -12.19 4.55 -8.43
N ASN A 287 -11.74 5.79 -8.66
CA ASN A 287 -12.13 6.96 -7.88
C ASN A 287 -13.64 7.29 -7.98
N ALA A 288 -14.30 6.87 -9.07
CA ALA A 288 -15.74 6.97 -9.23
C ALA A 288 -16.52 5.89 -8.47
N THR A 289 -15.86 4.80 -8.00
CA THR A 289 -16.53 3.78 -7.18
C THR A 289 -16.80 4.30 -5.76
N ALA A 290 -17.76 3.72 -5.06
CA ALA A 290 -18.02 4.07 -3.67
C ALA A 290 -16.84 3.73 -2.74
N ALA A 291 -16.01 2.74 -3.08
CA ALA A 291 -14.79 2.39 -2.34
C ALA A 291 -13.68 3.43 -2.57
N GLY A 292 -13.45 3.84 -3.83
CA GLY A 292 -12.39 4.80 -4.17
C GLY A 292 -12.73 6.25 -3.81
N LYS A 293 -14.02 6.59 -3.81
CA LYS A 293 -14.49 7.96 -3.58
C LYS A 293 -14.01 8.54 -2.24
N SER A 294 -14.01 7.75 -1.15
CA SER A 294 -13.60 8.25 0.16
C SER A 294 -12.11 8.61 0.19
N GLY A 295 -11.26 7.75 -0.35
CA GLY A 295 -9.82 8.01 -0.51
C GLY A 295 -9.55 9.19 -1.46
N TYR A 296 -10.24 9.25 -2.58
CA TYR A 296 -10.12 10.32 -3.58
C TYR A 296 -10.56 11.69 -3.05
N THR A 297 -11.74 11.78 -2.43
CA THR A 297 -12.29 13.03 -1.89
C THR A 297 -11.48 13.50 -0.68
N GLY A 298 -11.18 12.60 0.26
CA GLY A 298 -10.54 12.91 1.53
C GLY A 298 -11.45 13.72 2.47
N SER A 299 -10.88 14.22 3.55
CA SER A 299 -11.57 15.10 4.52
C SER A 299 -11.44 16.57 4.10
N LYS A 300 -12.42 17.40 4.49
CA LYS A 300 -12.42 18.85 4.23
C LYS A 300 -12.42 19.21 2.74
N GLU A 301 -13.20 18.46 1.95
CA GLU A 301 -13.52 18.83 0.56
C GLU A 301 -14.85 19.57 0.49
N LEU A 302 -14.79 20.83 0.10
CA LEU A 302 -15.89 21.80 0.22
C LEU A 302 -17.15 21.36 -0.53
N LEU A 303 -17.01 20.97 -1.81
CA LEU A 303 -18.18 20.65 -2.63
C LEU A 303 -18.89 19.40 -2.14
N ASN A 304 -18.13 18.39 -1.65
CA ASN A 304 -18.70 17.17 -1.10
C ASN A 304 -19.42 17.44 0.24
N ASP A 305 -18.76 18.16 1.15
CA ASP A 305 -19.30 18.43 2.46
C ASP A 305 -20.52 19.36 2.41
N VAL A 306 -20.58 20.28 1.42
CA VAL A 306 -21.77 21.09 1.15
C VAL A 306 -22.88 20.24 0.54
N ALA A 307 -22.58 19.38 -0.43
CA ALA A 307 -23.56 18.51 -1.08
C ALA A 307 -24.18 17.49 -0.08
N GLU A 308 -23.39 17.03 0.90
CA GLU A 308 -23.84 16.12 1.97
C GLU A 308 -24.50 16.89 3.17
N GLY A 309 -24.58 18.21 3.12
CA GLY A 309 -25.17 19.04 4.17
C GLY A 309 -24.34 19.14 5.45
N LYS A 310 -23.07 18.70 5.43
CA LYS A 310 -22.15 18.75 6.59
C LYS A 310 -21.71 20.16 6.93
N VAL A 311 -21.64 21.03 5.91
CA VAL A 311 -21.25 22.43 6.04
C VAL A 311 -22.07 23.33 5.12
N LYS A 312 -22.34 24.56 5.56
CA LYS A 312 -22.88 25.63 4.70
C LYS A 312 -21.73 26.52 4.26
N ALA A 313 -21.56 26.72 2.95
CA ALA A 313 -20.47 27.52 2.43
C ALA A 313 -20.49 28.95 3.01
N SER A 314 -21.68 29.54 3.16
CA SER A 314 -21.86 30.89 3.73
C SER A 314 -21.51 31.02 5.22
N ALA A 315 -21.37 29.90 5.94
CA ALA A 315 -20.97 29.88 7.35
C ALA A 315 -19.45 29.81 7.55
N LEU A 316 -18.68 29.54 6.49
CA LEU A 316 -17.22 29.46 6.54
C LEU A 316 -16.61 30.89 6.60
N LYS A 317 -15.54 31.00 7.38
CA LYS A 317 -14.76 32.24 7.40
C LYS A 317 -13.96 32.36 6.09
N GLN A 318 -13.64 33.57 5.67
CA GLN A 318 -12.90 33.80 4.41
C GLN A 318 -11.53 33.13 4.39
N GLU A 319 -10.85 33.10 5.53
CA GLU A 319 -9.56 32.42 5.68
C GLU A 319 -9.65 30.90 5.53
N GLU A 320 -10.82 30.30 5.71
CA GLU A 320 -11.08 28.87 5.55
C GLU A 320 -11.45 28.48 4.12
N LEU A 321 -11.78 29.45 3.27
CA LEU A 321 -12.18 29.20 1.88
C LEU A 321 -10.96 28.96 0.97
N PRO A 322 -11.15 28.17 -0.10
CA PRO A 322 -10.16 28.07 -1.18
C PRO A 322 -9.96 29.43 -1.85
N GLU A 323 -8.77 29.66 -2.42
CA GLU A 323 -8.36 30.96 -2.93
C GLU A 323 -9.34 31.54 -3.95
N GLU A 324 -9.86 30.69 -4.84
CA GLU A 324 -10.78 31.10 -5.92
C GLU A 324 -12.16 31.57 -5.40
N LEU A 325 -12.50 31.25 -4.16
CA LEU A 325 -13.79 31.58 -3.56
C LEU A 325 -13.70 32.66 -2.46
N LYS A 326 -12.50 33.07 -2.08
CA LYS A 326 -12.27 34.02 -0.97
C LYS A 326 -12.93 35.38 -1.16
N ASN A 327 -13.12 35.83 -2.40
CA ASN A 327 -13.72 37.12 -2.71
C ASN A 327 -15.25 37.08 -2.72
N LEU A 328 -15.85 35.89 -2.63
CA LEU A 328 -17.30 35.72 -2.63
C LEU A 328 -17.84 35.64 -1.20
N ARG A 329 -19.08 36.10 -0.98
CA ARG A 329 -19.73 36.13 0.33
C ARG A 329 -21.21 35.77 0.23
N GLY A 330 -21.75 35.25 1.36
CA GLY A 330 -23.18 35.01 1.53
C GLY A 330 -23.79 34.24 0.35
N LYS A 331 -24.84 34.85 -0.26
CA LYS A 331 -25.59 34.20 -1.35
C LYS A 331 -24.75 34.00 -2.64
N GLU A 332 -23.82 34.90 -2.93
CA GLU A 332 -22.94 34.76 -4.09
C GLU A 332 -22.02 33.57 -3.97
N LEU A 333 -21.43 33.34 -2.78
CA LEU A 333 -20.62 32.17 -2.48
C LEU A 333 -21.43 30.87 -2.61
N GLU A 334 -22.63 30.84 -2.06
CA GLU A 334 -23.52 29.67 -2.17
C GLU A 334 -23.86 29.33 -3.61
N ILE A 335 -24.18 30.32 -4.42
CA ILE A 335 -24.47 30.16 -5.87
C ILE A 335 -23.22 29.64 -6.61
N ALA A 336 -22.05 30.18 -6.32
CA ALA A 336 -20.81 29.74 -6.95
C ALA A 336 -20.47 28.26 -6.58
N VAL A 337 -20.59 27.91 -5.31
CA VAL A 337 -20.38 26.52 -4.85
C VAL A 337 -21.40 25.59 -5.49
N GLN A 338 -22.68 25.97 -5.51
CA GLN A 338 -23.73 25.15 -6.11
C GLN A 338 -23.51 24.91 -7.62
N ARG A 339 -23.06 25.91 -8.37
CA ARG A 339 -22.70 25.76 -9.79
C ARG A 339 -21.57 24.72 -9.98
N LYS A 340 -20.54 24.75 -9.12
CA LYS A 340 -19.43 23.79 -9.16
C LYS A 340 -19.89 22.37 -8.80
N ILE A 341 -20.81 22.22 -7.85
CA ILE A 341 -21.44 20.93 -7.53
C ILE A 341 -22.17 20.37 -8.75
N VAL A 342 -23.03 21.16 -9.40
CA VAL A 342 -23.77 20.76 -10.61
C VAL A 342 -22.82 20.39 -11.75
N GLN A 343 -21.74 21.15 -11.95
CA GLN A 343 -20.71 20.85 -12.94
C GLN A 343 -20.05 19.50 -12.64
N ARG A 344 -19.64 19.25 -11.40
CA ARG A 344 -19.04 17.98 -10.96
C ARG A 344 -19.98 16.79 -11.14
N ASP A 345 -21.25 16.95 -10.80
CA ASP A 345 -22.27 15.91 -10.99
C ASP A 345 -22.48 15.56 -12.46
N SER A 346 -22.46 16.56 -13.35
CA SER A 346 -22.53 16.34 -14.80
C SER A 346 -21.33 15.55 -15.31
N LEU A 347 -20.11 15.88 -14.85
CA LEU A 347 -18.88 15.17 -15.20
C LEU A 347 -18.91 13.73 -14.66
N ASN A 348 -19.36 13.51 -13.42
CA ASN A 348 -19.50 12.17 -12.84
C ASN A 348 -20.49 11.31 -13.63
N LYS A 349 -21.64 11.85 -14.06
CA LYS A 349 -22.59 11.12 -14.90
C LYS A 349 -21.95 10.70 -16.23
N LYS A 350 -21.19 11.60 -16.86
CA LYS A 350 -20.49 11.33 -18.11
C LYS A 350 -19.38 10.27 -17.90
N MET A 351 -18.65 10.36 -16.79
CA MET A 351 -17.64 9.38 -16.37
C MET A 351 -18.26 7.99 -16.28
N ILE A 352 -19.37 7.81 -15.56
CA ILE A 352 -20.06 6.52 -15.39
C ILE A 352 -20.46 5.92 -16.74
N LEU A 353 -20.99 6.75 -17.65
CA LEU A 353 -21.39 6.30 -18.98
C LEU A 353 -20.19 5.79 -19.81
N LEU A 354 -19.10 6.55 -19.81
CA LEU A 354 -17.89 6.20 -20.55
C LEU A 354 -17.18 4.97 -19.93
N SER A 355 -17.13 4.88 -18.60
CA SER A 355 -16.59 3.69 -17.90
C SER A 355 -17.35 2.42 -18.24
N ARG A 356 -18.67 2.51 -18.39
CA ARG A 356 -19.48 1.38 -18.85
C ARG A 356 -19.10 0.95 -20.27
N LYS A 357 -19.01 1.88 -21.20
CA LYS A 357 -18.61 1.60 -22.59
C LYS A 357 -17.20 1.04 -22.67
N ARG A 358 -16.28 1.59 -21.85
CA ARG A 358 -14.92 1.06 -21.70
C ARG A 358 -14.94 -0.40 -21.27
N GLN A 359 -15.72 -0.73 -20.24
CA GLN A 359 -15.79 -2.12 -19.74
C GLN A 359 -16.40 -3.06 -20.77
N GLU A 360 -17.45 -2.63 -21.49
CA GLU A 360 -18.04 -3.41 -22.60
C GLU A 360 -17.00 -3.70 -23.71
N PHE A 361 -16.16 -2.73 -24.04
CA PHE A 361 -15.09 -2.89 -25.02
C PHE A 361 -14.01 -3.87 -24.52
N ILE A 362 -13.57 -3.73 -23.25
CA ILE A 362 -12.60 -4.65 -22.63
C ILE A 362 -13.15 -6.07 -22.59
N ASP A 363 -14.39 -6.25 -22.16
CA ASP A 363 -15.03 -7.59 -22.11
C ASP A 363 -15.09 -8.23 -23.50
N ALA A 364 -15.39 -7.45 -24.54
CA ALA A 364 -15.39 -7.93 -25.92
C ALA A 364 -13.99 -8.32 -26.44
N ASP A 365 -12.94 -7.60 -26.02
CA ASP A 365 -11.55 -7.95 -26.35
C ASP A 365 -11.11 -9.23 -25.63
N LEU A 366 -11.35 -9.31 -24.31
CA LEU A 366 -10.99 -10.47 -23.50
C LEU A 366 -11.68 -11.76 -23.97
N ASN A 367 -12.94 -11.66 -24.42
CA ASN A 367 -13.69 -12.81 -24.96
C ASN A 367 -13.10 -13.35 -26.28
N LYS A 368 -12.26 -12.58 -26.97
CA LYS A 368 -11.56 -13.03 -28.20
C LYS A 368 -10.20 -13.67 -27.90
N ARG A 369 -9.68 -13.51 -26.68
CA ARG A 369 -8.39 -14.06 -26.28
C ARG A 369 -8.52 -15.49 -25.80
N ASP A 370 -7.39 -16.20 -25.78
CA ASP A 370 -7.33 -17.50 -25.14
C ASP A 370 -7.63 -17.36 -23.64
N GLN A 371 -8.55 -18.18 -23.14
CA GLN A 371 -8.96 -18.16 -21.74
C GLN A 371 -7.77 -18.42 -20.81
N SER A 372 -6.83 -19.27 -21.22
CA SER A 372 -5.63 -19.56 -20.43
C SER A 372 -4.69 -18.36 -20.33
N GLU A 373 -4.61 -17.51 -21.37
CA GLU A 373 -3.86 -16.25 -21.34
C GLU A 373 -4.47 -15.30 -20.29
N VAL A 374 -5.79 -15.14 -20.31
CA VAL A 374 -6.49 -14.28 -19.34
C VAL A 374 -6.29 -14.76 -17.91
N GLU A 375 -6.47 -16.06 -17.66
CA GLU A 375 -6.35 -16.67 -16.34
C GLU A 375 -4.91 -16.67 -15.81
N ASN A 376 -3.91 -16.61 -16.68
CA ASN A 376 -2.51 -16.53 -16.32
C ASN A 376 -1.99 -15.09 -16.13
N SER A 377 -2.80 -14.08 -16.44
CA SER A 377 -2.41 -12.68 -16.22
C SER A 377 -2.24 -12.35 -14.72
N PHE A 378 -1.36 -11.41 -14.42
CA PHE A 378 -1.10 -10.98 -13.04
C PHE A 378 -2.37 -10.47 -12.34
N ASN A 379 -3.15 -9.63 -13.01
CA ASN A 379 -4.41 -9.11 -12.49
C ASN A 379 -5.40 -10.22 -12.12
N TYR A 380 -5.58 -11.19 -13.01
CA TYR A 380 -6.50 -12.28 -12.75
C TYR A 380 -6.03 -13.13 -11.55
N LYS A 381 -4.73 -13.45 -11.48
CA LYS A 381 -4.18 -14.24 -10.36
C LYS A 381 -4.34 -13.53 -9.01
N VAL A 382 -4.06 -12.23 -8.95
CA VAL A 382 -4.29 -11.45 -7.72
C VAL A 382 -5.78 -11.45 -7.35
N TYR A 383 -6.64 -11.15 -8.33
CA TYR A 383 -8.09 -11.09 -8.11
C TYR A 383 -8.68 -12.43 -7.67
N ASP A 384 -8.37 -13.53 -8.35
CA ASP A 384 -8.89 -14.86 -8.05
C ASP A 384 -8.48 -15.32 -6.63
N ASN A 385 -7.22 -15.08 -6.24
CA ASN A 385 -6.74 -15.35 -4.89
C ASN A 385 -7.53 -14.56 -3.85
N VAL A 386 -7.68 -13.25 -4.04
CA VAL A 386 -8.44 -12.41 -3.10
C VAL A 386 -9.90 -12.85 -3.05
N LYS A 387 -10.53 -13.10 -4.20
CA LYS A 387 -11.94 -13.54 -4.28
C LYS A 387 -12.19 -14.80 -3.44
N LYS A 388 -11.35 -15.82 -3.60
CA LYS A 388 -11.46 -17.10 -2.87
C LYS A 388 -11.21 -16.93 -1.36
N GLN A 389 -10.25 -16.11 -0.99
CA GLN A 389 -9.83 -15.93 0.41
C GLN A 389 -10.76 -14.97 1.16
N ALA A 390 -11.15 -13.83 0.55
CA ALA A 390 -12.06 -12.87 1.13
C ALA A 390 -13.47 -13.43 1.37
N ALA A 391 -13.89 -14.40 0.54
CA ALA A 391 -15.14 -15.13 0.75
C ALA A 391 -15.20 -15.84 2.12
N LYS A 392 -14.07 -16.28 2.68
CA LYS A 392 -13.97 -16.85 4.03
C LYS A 392 -14.26 -15.82 5.14
N LYS A 393 -14.21 -14.54 4.80
CA LYS A 393 -14.56 -13.40 5.66
C LYS A 393 -15.93 -12.78 5.30
N ASN A 394 -16.76 -13.53 4.58
CA ASN A 394 -18.05 -13.07 4.07
C ASN A 394 -17.99 -11.87 3.12
N ILE A 395 -16.82 -11.59 2.53
CA ILE A 395 -16.64 -10.55 1.53
C ILE A 395 -16.76 -11.18 0.14
N LYS A 396 -17.91 -10.96 -0.51
CA LYS A 396 -18.20 -11.50 -1.83
C LYS A 396 -17.84 -10.50 -2.92
N LEU A 397 -16.81 -10.81 -3.68
CA LEU A 397 -16.43 -10.07 -4.89
C LEU A 397 -17.24 -10.54 -6.08
N LYS A 398 -17.46 -9.67 -7.07
CA LYS A 398 -18.16 -10.00 -8.33
C LYS A 398 -17.39 -11.04 -9.14
N GLU A 399 -17.99 -11.55 -10.21
CA GLU A 399 -17.45 -12.70 -10.95
C GLU A 399 -16.16 -12.38 -11.75
N LYS A 400 -15.98 -11.16 -12.24
CA LYS A 400 -14.91 -10.81 -13.20
C LYS A 400 -13.88 -9.83 -12.63
N ALA A 401 -12.59 -10.12 -12.90
CA ALA A 401 -11.50 -9.16 -12.69
C ALA A 401 -11.63 -7.96 -13.65
N LYS A 402 -11.11 -6.80 -13.26
CA LYS A 402 -10.93 -5.64 -14.15
C LYS A 402 -9.53 -5.66 -14.79
N PHE A 403 -9.43 -5.11 -16.01
CA PHE A 403 -8.19 -5.03 -16.77
C PHE A 403 -7.90 -3.60 -17.24
#